data_35459a669f022791d946f37d4e50361f
#
_entry.id   35459a669f022791d946f37d4e50361f
#
_cell.length_a   1.000
_cell.length_b   1.000
_cell.length_c   1.000
_cell.angle_alpha   90.00
_cell.angle_beta   90.00
_cell.angle_gamma   90.00
#
_symmetry.space_group_name_H-M   'P 1'
#
loop_
_entity.id
_entity.type
_entity.pdbx_description
1 polymer ?
#
loop_
_entity_poly.entity_id
_entity_poly.type
_entity_poly.pdbx_seq_one_letter_code
_entity_poly.pdbx_strand_id
1 'polypeptide(L)'
;MIRLLRFGLLTLLTLTAVLPMVAQVRHVTTVNPMSKQSYMEVYEFDYVDIQPQFPGGERGLINFINKNREYPYHAYKNKIQGRVLCSFIVGTDGKVSDVRVIRGAGDESLNREAIRVIGKMPKWSVGKVGDHAVPVRVVLPIAFRL
;
A
#
# COMPACT_ATOMS: atom_id res chain seq x y z
N MET A 1 -61.49 19.37 46.48
CA MET A 1 -60.97 18.08 46.09
C MET A 1 -60.29 18.25 44.73
N ILE A 2 -59.01 18.45 44.71
CA ILE A 2 -58.22 18.62 43.48
C ILE A 2 -57.26 17.46 43.39
N ARG A 3 -57.50 16.61 42.42
CA ARG A 3 -56.60 15.50 42.09
C ARG A 3 -55.48 16.06 41.22
N LEU A 4 -54.29 16.18 41.77
CA LEU A 4 -53.08 16.42 41.01
C LEU A 4 -52.69 15.22 40.17
N LEU A 5 -52.79 15.34 38.86
CA LEU A 5 -52.17 14.39 37.93
C LEU A 5 -50.66 14.64 37.96
N ARG A 6 -49.92 13.69 38.50
CA ARG A 6 -48.46 13.64 38.34
C ARG A 6 -48.15 13.12 36.94
N PHE A 7 -47.74 14.00 36.02
CA PHE A 7 -47.08 13.60 34.82
C PHE A 7 -45.63 13.25 35.16
N GLY A 8 -45.40 11.92 35.13
CA GLY A 8 -44.05 11.38 35.18
C GLY A 8 -43.30 11.75 33.91
N LEU A 9 -42.31 12.63 34.04
CA LEU A 9 -41.38 12.97 32.99
C LEU A 9 -40.45 11.77 32.78
N LEU A 10 -40.78 10.93 31.80
CA LEU A 10 -39.90 9.86 31.35
C LEU A 10 -38.75 10.51 30.54
N THR A 11 -37.64 10.77 31.23
CA THR A 11 -36.41 11.18 30.54
C THR A 11 -35.88 9.98 29.81
N LEU A 12 -36.16 9.97 28.51
CA LEU A 12 -35.53 9.02 27.58
C LEU A 12 -34.06 9.39 27.49
N LEU A 13 -33.24 8.69 28.25
CA LEU A 13 -31.79 8.76 28.15
C LEU A 13 -31.39 8.12 26.83
N THR A 14 -31.28 8.92 25.80
CA THR A 14 -30.68 8.47 24.51
C THR A 14 -29.20 8.22 24.77
N LEU A 15 -28.89 6.97 25.03
CA LEU A 15 -27.53 6.47 25.03
C LEU A 15 -27.05 6.56 23.58
N THR A 16 -26.48 7.67 23.20
CA THR A 16 -25.70 7.78 21.97
C THR A 16 -24.48 6.91 22.18
N ALA A 17 -24.59 5.66 21.75
CA ALA A 17 -23.44 4.81 21.59
C ALA A 17 -22.55 5.48 20.53
N VAL A 18 -21.55 6.21 20.98
CA VAL A 18 -20.41 6.58 20.16
C VAL A 18 -19.71 5.26 19.85
N LEU A 19 -20.11 4.65 18.73
CA LEU A 19 -19.36 3.55 18.17
C LEU A 19 -17.95 4.07 17.93
N PRO A 20 -16.91 3.43 18.47
CA PRO A 20 -15.55 3.78 18.10
C PRO A 20 -15.50 3.64 16.56
N MET A 21 -15.06 4.69 15.91
CA MET A 21 -14.78 4.68 14.50
C MET A 21 -13.65 3.65 14.30
N VAL A 22 -14.05 2.39 14.17
CA VAL A 22 -13.14 1.34 13.76
C VAL A 22 -12.67 1.77 12.39
N ALA A 23 -11.40 2.16 12.31
CA ALA A 23 -10.76 2.47 11.05
C ALA A 23 -11.13 1.34 10.07
N GLN A 24 -11.87 1.69 9.04
CA GLN A 24 -12.25 0.72 8.02
C GLN A 24 -10.97 0.31 7.31
N VAL A 25 -10.44 -0.83 7.72
CA VAL A 25 -9.34 -1.48 7.02
C VAL A 25 -9.85 -1.80 5.63
N ARG A 26 -9.42 -1.05 4.63
CA ARG A 26 -9.73 -1.35 3.24
C ARG A 26 -8.91 -2.56 2.84
N HIS A 27 -9.56 -3.72 2.84
CA HIS A 27 -8.98 -4.94 2.30
C HIS A 27 -9.01 -4.86 0.78
N VAL A 28 -7.85 -4.90 0.17
CA VAL A 28 -7.74 -5.07 -1.29
C VAL A 28 -7.64 -6.56 -1.57
N THR A 29 -8.73 -7.16 -1.98
CA THR A 29 -8.75 -8.57 -2.39
C THR A 29 -8.22 -8.69 -3.81
N THR A 30 -7.03 -9.21 -3.98
CA THR A 30 -6.51 -9.59 -5.31
C THR A 30 -7.05 -10.96 -5.68
N VAL A 31 -7.99 -10.99 -6.62
CA VAL A 31 -8.54 -12.23 -7.16
C VAL A 31 -7.64 -12.74 -8.28
N ASN A 32 -7.05 -13.91 -8.11
CA ASN A 32 -6.43 -14.63 -9.23
C ASN A 32 -7.49 -15.58 -9.84
N PRO A 33 -7.93 -15.38 -11.10
CA PRO A 33 -9.08 -16.09 -11.66
C PRO A 33 -8.81 -17.56 -11.98
N MET A 34 -7.61 -18.10 -11.75
CA MET A 34 -7.20 -19.42 -12.24
C MET A 34 -6.87 -20.46 -11.15
N SER A 35 -7.03 -20.16 -9.88
CA SER A 35 -6.80 -21.16 -8.82
C SER A 35 -7.90 -21.17 -7.77
N LYS A 36 -8.21 -22.33 -7.22
CA LYS A 36 -9.11 -22.51 -6.06
C LYS A 36 -8.65 -21.54 -4.97
N GLN A 37 -9.45 -20.51 -4.75
CA GLN A 37 -9.11 -19.26 -4.11
C GLN A 37 -8.71 -19.39 -2.65
N SER A 38 -7.46 -19.11 -2.41
CA SER A 38 -7.03 -18.49 -1.18
C SER A 38 -7.08 -16.96 -1.40
N TYR A 39 -8.04 -16.29 -0.81
CA TYR A 39 -8.07 -14.84 -0.79
C TYR A 39 -6.94 -14.38 0.14
N MET A 40 -5.95 -13.71 -0.40
CA MET A 40 -4.92 -13.08 0.41
C MET A 40 -5.41 -11.66 0.74
N GLU A 41 -5.65 -11.40 2.01
CA GLU A 41 -5.92 -10.04 2.47
C GLU A 41 -4.64 -9.22 2.39
N VAL A 42 -4.66 -8.18 1.59
CA VAL A 42 -3.53 -7.23 1.45
C VAL A 42 -3.93 -5.92 2.08
N TYR A 43 -3.11 -5.43 2.97
CA TYR A 43 -3.31 -4.17 3.68
C TYR A 43 -2.69 -3.02 2.90
N GLU A 44 -3.33 -1.87 2.97
CA GLU A 44 -2.73 -0.63 2.45
C GLU A 44 -1.66 -0.12 3.43
N PHE A 45 -0.66 0.56 2.88
CA PHE A 45 0.52 1.01 3.64
C PHE A 45 0.18 1.85 4.88
N ASP A 46 -0.81 2.72 4.78
CA ASP A 46 -1.20 3.64 5.85
C ASP A 46 -2.12 3.00 6.92
N TYR A 47 -2.55 1.76 6.71
CA TYR A 47 -3.47 1.06 7.60
C TYR A 47 -2.83 -0.03 8.46
N VAL A 48 -1.51 -0.10 8.49
CA VAL A 48 -0.76 -1.03 9.33
C VAL A 48 -0.10 -0.29 10.48
N ASP A 49 0.05 -0.96 11.61
CA ASP A 49 0.66 -0.37 12.80
C ASP A 49 2.17 -0.18 12.62
N ILE A 50 2.81 -1.13 11.95
CA ILE A 50 4.22 -1.08 11.57
C ILE A 50 4.31 -1.23 10.06
N GLN A 51 4.79 -0.17 9.40
CA GLN A 51 4.97 -0.15 7.96
C GLN A 51 6.20 -0.98 7.54
N PRO A 52 6.13 -1.70 6.40
CA PRO A 52 7.30 -2.34 5.85
C PRO A 52 8.35 -1.31 5.45
N GLN A 53 9.62 -1.65 5.66
CA GLN A 53 10.72 -0.77 5.33
C GLN A 53 11.79 -1.49 4.50
N PHE A 54 12.38 -0.75 3.56
CA PHE A 54 13.55 -1.20 2.82
C PHE A 54 14.77 -1.28 3.76
N PRO A 55 15.70 -2.21 3.57
CA PRO A 55 16.95 -2.25 4.32
C PRO A 55 17.70 -0.90 4.25
N GLY A 56 17.98 -0.30 5.41
CA GLY A 56 18.53 1.05 5.48
C GLY A 56 17.51 2.18 5.33
N GLY A 57 16.21 1.86 5.36
CA GLY A 57 15.13 2.83 5.29
C GLY A 57 15.02 3.56 3.94
N GLU A 58 14.49 4.76 3.94
CA GLU A 58 14.30 5.57 2.74
C GLU A 58 15.61 5.85 1.99
N ARG A 59 16.66 6.17 2.73
CA ARG A 59 17.99 6.41 2.14
C ARG A 59 18.54 5.16 1.44
N GLY A 60 18.39 4.00 2.07
CA GLY A 60 18.78 2.71 1.48
C GLY A 60 18.01 2.43 0.19
N LEU A 61 16.72 2.71 0.18
CA LEU A 61 15.85 2.55 -0.99
C LEU A 61 16.28 3.45 -2.15
N ILE A 62 16.52 4.74 -1.88
CA ILE A 62 16.97 5.70 -2.89
C ILE A 62 18.31 5.27 -3.48
N ASN A 63 19.26 4.88 -2.64
CA ASN A 63 20.58 4.40 -3.07
C ASN A 63 20.46 3.14 -3.93
N PHE A 64 19.61 2.20 -3.54
CA PHE A 64 19.38 0.98 -4.30
C PHE A 64 18.80 1.29 -5.69
N ILE A 65 17.79 2.14 -5.78
CA ILE A 65 17.19 2.53 -7.05
C ILE A 65 18.22 3.21 -7.95
N ASN A 66 18.97 4.17 -7.43
CA ASN A 66 19.96 4.90 -8.20
C ASN A 66 21.10 3.99 -8.72
N LYS A 67 21.49 2.99 -7.93
CA LYS A 67 22.54 2.03 -8.30
C LYS A 67 22.06 1.01 -9.33
N ASN A 68 20.81 0.58 -9.27
CA ASN A 68 20.30 -0.54 -10.07
C ASN A 68 19.48 -0.09 -11.29
N ARG A 69 18.96 1.15 -11.28
CA ARG A 69 18.20 1.69 -12.40
C ARG A 69 19.11 1.95 -13.58
N GLU A 70 18.78 1.37 -14.72
CA GLU A 70 19.40 1.63 -16.00
C GLU A 70 18.48 2.51 -16.85
N TYR A 71 19.05 3.52 -17.51
CA TYR A 71 18.26 4.31 -18.43
C TYR A 71 18.15 3.54 -19.75
N PRO A 72 16.92 3.17 -20.20
CA PRO A 72 16.77 2.46 -21.45
C PRO A 72 17.31 3.27 -22.63
N TYR A 73 18.08 2.64 -23.50
CA TYR A 73 18.75 3.31 -24.61
C TYR A 73 17.80 4.09 -25.51
N HIS A 74 16.65 3.51 -25.85
CA HIS A 74 15.62 4.18 -26.65
C HIS A 74 15.13 5.47 -25.99
N ALA A 75 14.80 5.43 -24.71
CA ALA A 75 14.35 6.59 -23.96
C ALA A 75 15.45 7.64 -23.80
N TYR A 76 16.68 7.21 -23.55
CA TYR A 76 17.84 8.09 -23.45
C TYR A 76 18.10 8.83 -24.76
N LYS A 77 18.15 8.10 -25.90
CA LYS A 77 18.39 8.66 -27.22
C LYS A 77 17.31 9.68 -27.63
N ASN A 78 16.05 9.41 -27.28
CA ASN A 78 14.93 10.28 -27.60
C ASN A 78 14.65 11.32 -26.50
N LYS A 79 15.50 11.41 -25.48
CA LYS A 79 15.36 12.33 -24.34
C LYS A 79 14.01 12.23 -23.63
N ILE A 80 13.48 11.01 -23.56
CA ILE A 80 12.22 10.74 -22.88
C ILE A 80 12.50 10.62 -21.40
N GLN A 81 11.87 11.48 -20.61
CA GLN A 81 11.93 11.52 -19.17
C GLN A 81 10.54 11.30 -18.58
N GLY A 82 10.47 10.86 -17.36
CA GLY A 82 9.19 10.71 -16.69
C GLY A 82 9.30 9.98 -15.37
N ARG A 83 8.15 9.76 -14.77
CA ARG A 83 8.01 9.06 -13.50
C ARG A 83 7.04 7.90 -13.70
N VAL A 84 7.48 6.70 -13.34
CA VAL A 84 6.65 5.51 -13.35
C VAL A 84 6.17 5.26 -11.93
N LEU A 85 4.87 5.28 -11.73
CA LEU A 85 4.27 4.93 -10.44
C LEU A 85 3.96 3.45 -10.42
N CYS A 86 4.62 2.72 -9.53
CA CYS A 86 4.45 1.28 -9.38
C CYS A 86 3.81 0.93 -8.04
N SER A 87 3.10 -0.18 -8.01
CA SER A 87 2.69 -0.84 -6.77
C SER A 87 3.28 -2.24 -6.71
N PHE A 88 3.54 -2.70 -5.49
CA PHE A 88 3.96 -4.06 -5.21
C PHE A 88 3.53 -4.47 -3.82
N ILE A 89 3.60 -5.75 -3.51
CA ILE A 89 3.24 -6.29 -2.22
C ILE A 89 4.52 -6.72 -1.50
N VAL A 90 4.70 -6.25 -0.28
CA VAL A 90 5.68 -6.80 0.66
C VAL A 90 4.96 -7.89 1.46
N GLY A 91 5.34 -9.13 1.23
CA GLY A 91 4.72 -10.28 1.88
C GLY A 91 5.10 -10.41 3.35
N THR A 92 4.49 -11.38 4.02
CA THR A 92 4.78 -11.70 5.43
C THR A 92 6.21 -12.21 5.67
N ASP A 93 6.90 -12.59 4.62
CA ASP A 93 8.32 -12.96 4.61
C ASP A 93 9.27 -11.82 4.18
N GLY A 94 8.71 -10.65 3.88
CA GLY A 94 9.45 -9.47 3.40
C GLY A 94 9.76 -9.47 1.92
N LYS A 95 9.38 -10.52 1.16
CA LYS A 95 9.62 -10.59 -0.28
C LYS A 95 8.66 -9.68 -1.03
N VAL A 96 9.19 -9.04 -2.07
CA VAL A 96 8.42 -8.22 -3.01
C VAL A 96 7.76 -9.12 -4.06
N SER A 97 6.48 -8.91 -4.30
CA SER A 97 5.69 -9.63 -5.30
C SER A 97 4.63 -8.72 -5.93
N ASP A 98 3.92 -9.23 -6.94
CA ASP A 98 2.81 -8.53 -7.61
C ASP A 98 3.16 -7.11 -8.03
N VAL A 99 4.29 -6.94 -8.71
CA VAL A 99 4.77 -5.64 -9.20
C VAL A 99 3.91 -5.21 -10.38
N ARG A 100 3.31 -4.03 -10.27
CA ARG A 100 2.43 -3.44 -11.29
C ARG A 100 2.75 -1.98 -11.52
N VAL A 101 2.57 -1.52 -12.77
CA VAL A 101 2.58 -0.11 -13.10
C VAL A 101 1.17 0.45 -12.90
N ILE A 102 1.02 1.43 -12.02
CA ILE A 102 -0.25 2.14 -11.80
C ILE A 102 -0.37 3.29 -12.80
N ARG A 103 0.72 4.04 -12.98
CA ARG A 103 0.82 5.14 -13.94
C ARG A 103 2.15 5.06 -14.66
N GLY A 104 2.12 4.86 -15.97
CA GLY A 104 3.31 4.85 -16.81
C GLY A 104 3.87 6.24 -17.07
N ALA A 105 5.11 6.29 -17.56
CA ALA A 105 5.81 7.53 -17.95
C ALA A 105 5.57 7.91 -19.43
N GLY A 106 4.62 7.28 -20.11
CA GLY A 106 4.37 7.49 -21.55
C GLY A 106 5.32 6.73 -22.47
N ASP A 107 6.29 6.02 -21.94
CA ASP A 107 7.23 5.17 -22.68
C ASP A 107 7.31 3.79 -22.02
N GLU A 108 7.05 2.74 -22.78
CA GLU A 108 7.00 1.37 -22.27
C GLU A 108 8.37 0.85 -21.82
N SER A 109 9.46 1.36 -22.38
CA SER A 109 10.80 0.99 -21.95
C SER A 109 11.09 1.45 -20.52
N LEU A 110 10.62 2.64 -20.13
CA LEU A 110 10.72 3.16 -18.77
C LEU A 110 9.85 2.33 -17.80
N ASN A 111 8.65 1.95 -18.24
CA ASN A 111 7.75 1.13 -17.45
C ASN A 111 8.36 -0.24 -17.13
N ARG A 112 8.93 -0.91 -18.14
CA ARG A 112 9.60 -2.22 -17.96
C ARG A 112 10.83 -2.11 -17.06
N GLU A 113 11.61 -1.05 -17.19
CA GLU A 113 12.77 -0.84 -16.35
C GLU A 113 12.38 -0.62 -14.88
N ALA A 114 11.33 0.12 -14.61
CA ALA A 114 10.82 0.31 -13.26
C ALA A 114 10.41 -1.02 -12.61
N ILE A 115 9.70 -1.88 -13.35
CA ILE A 115 9.34 -3.24 -12.90
C ILE A 115 10.59 -4.07 -12.61
N ARG A 116 11.59 -4.01 -13.49
CA ARG A 116 12.86 -4.75 -13.34
C ARG A 116 13.58 -4.36 -12.06
N VAL A 117 13.70 -3.06 -11.78
CA VAL A 117 14.39 -2.55 -10.58
C VAL A 117 13.67 -2.99 -9.32
N ILE A 118 12.35 -2.86 -9.27
CA ILE A 118 11.56 -3.29 -8.11
C ILE A 118 11.67 -4.80 -7.90
N GLY A 119 11.66 -5.58 -8.97
CA GLY A 119 11.81 -7.04 -8.90
C GLY A 119 13.18 -7.51 -8.36
N LYS A 120 14.20 -6.65 -8.39
CA LYS A 120 15.54 -6.93 -7.83
C LYS A 120 15.69 -6.53 -6.36
N MET A 121 14.70 -5.93 -5.76
CA MET A 121 14.78 -5.48 -4.37
C MET A 121 15.02 -6.66 -3.42
N PRO A 122 15.87 -6.48 -2.40
CA PRO A 122 16.03 -7.43 -1.32
C PRO A 122 14.77 -7.51 -0.46
N LYS A 123 14.76 -8.41 0.51
CA LYS A 123 13.68 -8.48 1.48
C LYS A 123 13.56 -7.18 2.27
N TRP A 124 12.34 -6.74 2.43
CA TRP A 124 11.95 -5.64 3.31
C TRP A 124 11.69 -6.15 4.73
N SER A 125 11.68 -5.28 5.71
CA SER A 125 11.06 -5.59 6.99
C SER A 125 9.56 -5.74 6.78
N VAL A 126 8.93 -6.65 7.52
CA VAL A 126 7.51 -6.96 7.35
C VAL A 126 6.61 -5.89 7.95
N GLY A 127 5.49 -5.62 7.32
CA GLY A 127 4.41 -4.84 7.92
C GLY A 127 3.68 -5.64 8.99
N LYS A 128 3.14 -4.97 10.00
CA LYS A 128 2.41 -5.62 11.09
C LYS A 128 1.13 -4.87 11.44
N VAL A 129 0.13 -5.65 11.81
CA VAL A 129 -1.06 -5.18 12.52
C VAL A 129 -1.06 -5.89 13.87
N GLY A 130 -0.95 -5.12 14.97
CA GLY A 130 -0.62 -5.69 16.27
C GLY A 130 0.70 -6.46 16.22
N ASP A 131 0.66 -7.73 16.67
CA ASP A 131 1.84 -8.61 16.64
C ASP A 131 1.92 -9.50 15.39
N HIS A 132 0.98 -9.35 14.44
CA HIS A 132 0.87 -10.20 13.28
C HIS A 132 1.51 -9.56 12.05
N ALA A 133 2.43 -10.28 11.40
CA ALA A 133 2.93 -9.91 10.09
C ALA A 133 1.82 -10.03 9.03
N VAL A 134 1.67 -9.00 8.21
CA VAL A 134 0.63 -8.93 7.18
C VAL A 134 1.24 -8.52 5.85
N PRO A 135 0.68 -8.98 4.70
CA PRO A 135 1.09 -8.48 3.40
C PRO A 135 0.65 -7.02 3.24
N VAL A 136 1.53 -6.17 2.75
CA VAL A 136 1.26 -4.73 2.59
C VAL A 136 1.53 -4.29 1.16
N ARG A 137 0.59 -3.54 0.60
CA ARG A 137 0.75 -2.87 -0.68
C ARG A 137 1.55 -1.58 -0.50
N VAL A 138 2.62 -1.48 -1.25
CA VAL A 138 3.48 -0.29 -1.29
C VAL A 138 3.35 0.35 -2.67
N VAL A 139 3.26 1.67 -2.70
CA VAL A 139 3.27 2.47 -3.93
C VAL A 139 4.56 3.29 -3.97
N LEU A 140 5.29 3.17 -5.07
CA LEU A 140 6.62 3.76 -5.20
C LEU A 140 6.79 4.40 -6.59
N PRO A 141 7.19 5.68 -6.65
CA PRO A 141 7.55 6.33 -7.91
C PRO A 141 9.01 6.03 -8.27
N ILE A 142 9.25 5.62 -9.52
CA ILE A 142 10.59 5.52 -10.10
C ILE A 142 10.77 6.65 -11.09
N ALA A 143 11.66 7.59 -10.79
CA ALA A 143 11.90 8.74 -11.64
C ALA A 143 13.05 8.49 -12.63
N PHE A 144 12.84 8.87 -13.88
CA PHE A 144 13.82 8.86 -14.97
C PHE A 144 14.07 10.30 -15.40
N ARG A 145 15.26 10.80 -15.10
CA ARG A 145 15.72 12.15 -15.46
C ARG A 145 17.09 12.05 -16.10
N LEU A 146 17.31 12.89 -17.11
CA LEU A 146 18.59 13.05 -17.83
C LEU A 146 19.42 14.16 -17.22
#